data_f9294a59ab91811ef2aa2ab0772cbf37
#
_entry.id   f9294a59ab91811ef2aa2ab0772cbf37
#
_cell.length_a   1.000
_cell.length_b   1.000
_cell.length_c   1.000
_cell.angle_alpha   90.00
_cell.angle_beta   90.00
_cell.angle_gamma   90.00
#
_symmetry.space_group_name_H-M   'P 1'
#
loop_
_entity.id
_entity.type
_entity.pdbx_description
1 polymer ?
#
loop_
_entity_poly.entity_id
_entity_poly.type
_entity_poly.pdbx_seq_one_letter_code
_entity_poly.pdbx_strand_id
1 'polypeptide(L)'
;IKQLAGMRGLMADTTGHTIELPIKSNFREGLDVLEYFMSAHGARKGLSDTALRTADSGYLTRRLVDVSQDLIVREADCCENRAEISGMEVRGFMDGKEEIESLQERITGRFSCETVKNKDGEILVKANHMITPKRAARIMKEGVSNQTGGPIDKLKIRTILSCKCKVGVCAKCYGANMATGEPVQRSEEHTSELQS
;
A
#
# COMPACT_ATOMS: atom_id res chain seq x y z
N ILE A 1 10.32 13.46 -25.88
CA ILE A 1 11.49 13.89 -26.62
C ILE A 1 12.09 12.76 -27.43
N LYS A 2 12.33 11.56 -26.85
CA LYS A 2 12.94 10.40 -27.56
C LYS A 2 12.21 10.03 -28.87
N GLN A 3 10.88 9.96 -28.86
CA GLN A 3 10.07 9.61 -30.03
C GLN A 3 9.90 10.76 -31.03
N LEU A 4 10.02 12.02 -30.57
CA LEU A 4 9.88 13.19 -31.43
C LEU A 4 11.16 13.51 -32.20
N ALA A 5 12.33 13.35 -31.59
CA ALA A 5 13.62 13.77 -32.13
C ALA A 5 14.63 12.62 -32.31
N GLY A 6 14.39 11.48 -31.73
CA GLY A 6 15.27 10.31 -31.79
C GLY A 6 14.73 9.21 -32.70
N MET A 7 14.40 8.06 -32.12
CA MET A 7 13.88 6.90 -32.81
C MET A 7 12.68 6.36 -32.04
N ARG A 8 11.62 5.95 -32.72
CA ARG A 8 10.45 5.38 -32.06
C ARG A 8 10.71 4.00 -31.47
N GLY A 9 11.50 3.17 -32.14
CA GLY A 9 11.96 1.89 -31.64
C GLY A 9 11.03 0.72 -31.93
N LEU A 10 11.12 -0.31 -31.11
CA LEU A 10 10.33 -1.55 -31.25
C LEU A 10 8.87 -1.32 -30.88
N MET A 11 7.96 -1.93 -31.65
CA MET A 11 6.53 -1.90 -31.42
C MET A 11 6.04 -3.26 -30.93
N ALA A 12 4.97 -3.26 -30.15
CA ALA A 12 4.29 -4.49 -29.73
C ALA A 12 3.14 -4.80 -30.70
N ASP A 13 2.98 -6.07 -31.00
CA ASP A 13 1.83 -6.61 -31.73
C ASP A 13 0.57 -6.61 -30.82
N THR A 14 -0.59 -6.87 -31.42
CA THR A 14 -1.88 -6.99 -30.71
C THR A 14 -1.88 -8.05 -29.61
N THR A 15 -1.07 -9.10 -29.74
CA THR A 15 -0.89 -10.17 -28.75
C THR A 15 0.09 -9.82 -27.62
N GLY A 16 0.83 -8.71 -27.75
CA GLY A 16 1.84 -8.28 -26.77
C GLY A 16 3.27 -8.72 -27.09
N HIS A 17 3.49 -9.46 -28.16
CA HIS A 17 4.83 -9.81 -28.63
C HIS A 17 5.49 -8.61 -29.31
N THR A 18 6.80 -8.48 -29.16
CA THR A 18 7.58 -7.42 -29.79
C THR A 18 7.81 -7.77 -31.26
N ILE A 19 7.49 -6.84 -32.15
CA ILE A 19 7.79 -6.96 -33.59
C ILE A 19 9.29 -6.74 -33.77
N GLU A 20 9.96 -7.63 -34.48
CA GLU A 20 11.42 -7.60 -34.66
C GLU A 20 11.91 -6.40 -35.49
N LEU A 21 11.07 -5.85 -36.36
CA LEU A 21 11.39 -4.67 -37.17
C LEU A 21 11.24 -3.37 -36.35
N PRO A 22 12.34 -2.67 -36.04
CA PRO A 22 12.26 -1.41 -35.32
C PRO A 22 11.84 -0.26 -36.24
N ILE A 23 11.08 0.69 -35.73
CA ILE A 23 10.79 1.96 -36.35
C ILE A 23 11.99 2.88 -36.13
N LYS A 24 12.75 3.17 -37.22
CA LYS A 24 13.96 4.00 -37.16
C LYS A 24 13.64 5.49 -37.22
N SER A 25 12.54 5.85 -37.87
CA SER A 25 12.09 7.25 -38.04
C SER A 25 11.52 7.82 -36.75
N ASN A 26 11.53 9.12 -36.62
CA ASN A 26 10.89 9.89 -35.55
C ASN A 26 9.64 10.60 -36.10
N PHE A 27 8.85 11.19 -35.20
CA PHE A 27 7.65 11.92 -35.60
C PHE A 27 7.94 13.21 -36.35
N ARG A 28 9.12 13.82 -36.18
CA ARG A 28 9.52 15.03 -36.89
C ARG A 28 9.82 14.76 -38.35
N GLU A 29 10.48 13.67 -38.66
CA GLU A 29 10.80 13.22 -40.02
C GLU A 29 9.59 12.66 -40.74
N GLY A 30 8.68 12.09 -40.01
CA GLY A 30 7.54 11.32 -40.50
C GLY A 30 7.87 9.84 -40.61
N LEU A 31 6.81 9.03 -40.57
CA LEU A 31 6.91 7.57 -40.68
C LEU A 31 6.63 7.13 -42.07
N ASP A 32 7.33 6.08 -42.53
CA ASP A 32 6.99 5.38 -43.78
C ASP A 32 5.66 4.64 -43.58
N VAL A 33 5.03 4.29 -44.72
CA VAL A 33 3.71 3.62 -44.72
C VAL A 33 3.70 2.36 -43.86
N LEU A 34 4.74 1.52 -44.01
CA LEU A 34 4.88 0.29 -43.23
C LEU A 34 5.09 0.59 -41.73
N GLU A 35 5.94 1.55 -41.39
CA GLU A 35 6.20 1.98 -40.03
C GLU A 35 4.95 2.55 -39.37
N TYR A 36 4.18 3.34 -40.10
CA TYR A 36 2.90 3.85 -39.66
C TYR A 36 1.89 2.74 -39.36
N PHE A 37 1.79 1.77 -40.26
CA PHE A 37 0.89 0.63 -40.09
C PHE A 37 1.22 -0.20 -38.84
N MET A 38 2.50 -0.51 -38.61
CA MET A 38 2.96 -1.19 -37.41
C MET A 38 2.66 -0.36 -36.15
N SER A 39 2.87 0.93 -36.21
CA SER A 39 2.56 1.89 -35.17
C SER A 39 1.06 1.94 -34.82
N ALA A 40 0.20 1.82 -35.83
CA ALA A 40 -1.25 1.84 -35.66
C ALA A 40 -1.77 0.62 -34.87
N HIS A 41 -1.13 -0.54 -34.98
CA HIS A 41 -1.47 -1.71 -34.18
C HIS A 41 -1.31 -1.44 -32.67
N GLY A 42 -0.18 -0.87 -32.25
CA GLY A 42 0.07 -0.49 -30.85
C GLY A 42 -0.90 0.57 -30.32
N ALA A 43 -1.20 1.58 -31.14
CA ALA A 43 -2.15 2.61 -30.78
C ALA A 43 -3.57 2.04 -30.60
N ARG A 44 -4.03 1.20 -31.54
CA ARG A 44 -5.34 0.55 -31.45
C ARG A 44 -5.44 -0.38 -30.25
N LYS A 45 -4.40 -1.15 -29.97
CA LYS A 45 -4.32 -1.99 -28.77
C LYS A 45 -4.43 -1.14 -27.50
N GLY A 46 -3.68 -0.04 -27.41
CA GLY A 46 -3.72 0.87 -26.26
C GLY A 46 -5.11 1.44 -26.00
N LEU A 47 -5.81 1.86 -27.06
CA LEU A 47 -7.20 2.35 -26.94
C LEU A 47 -8.16 1.26 -26.46
N SER A 48 -8.07 0.06 -27.02
CA SER A 48 -8.90 -1.07 -26.62
C SER A 48 -8.62 -1.52 -25.19
N ASP A 49 -7.36 -1.66 -24.81
CA ASP A 49 -6.94 -2.07 -23.46
C ASP A 49 -7.40 -1.04 -22.40
N THR A 50 -7.31 0.25 -22.71
CA THR A 50 -7.79 1.31 -21.82
C THR A 50 -9.30 1.20 -21.58
N ALA A 51 -10.08 1.01 -22.65
CA ALA A 51 -11.54 0.89 -22.56
C ALA A 51 -11.95 -0.33 -21.70
N LEU A 52 -11.31 -1.48 -21.89
CA LEU A 52 -11.59 -2.70 -21.11
C LEU A 52 -11.14 -2.56 -19.66
N ARG A 53 -9.94 -2.03 -19.42
CA ARG A 53 -9.38 -1.85 -18.07
C ARG A 53 -10.18 -0.88 -17.21
N THR A 54 -10.81 0.11 -17.83
CA THR A 54 -11.69 1.06 -17.13
C THR A 54 -12.88 0.34 -16.48
N ALA A 55 -13.49 -0.62 -17.18
CA ALA A 55 -14.60 -1.40 -16.64
C ALA A 55 -14.15 -2.27 -15.45
N ASP A 56 -13.02 -2.94 -15.54
CA ASP A 56 -12.46 -3.77 -14.45
C ASP A 56 -12.12 -2.93 -13.22
N SER A 57 -11.51 -1.77 -13.42
CA SER A 57 -11.20 -0.82 -12.35
C SER A 57 -12.47 -0.31 -11.66
N GLY A 58 -13.50 0.05 -12.44
CA GLY A 58 -14.78 0.51 -11.90
C GLY A 58 -15.49 -0.57 -11.08
N TYR A 59 -15.49 -1.80 -11.55
CA TYR A 59 -16.07 -2.94 -10.83
C TYR A 59 -15.30 -3.26 -9.54
N LEU A 60 -13.97 -3.23 -9.58
CA LEU A 60 -13.15 -3.41 -8.38
C LEU A 60 -13.42 -2.33 -7.34
N THR A 61 -13.43 -1.07 -7.76
CA THR A 61 -13.71 0.08 -6.88
C THR A 61 -15.08 -0.05 -6.22
N ARG A 62 -16.12 -0.38 -6.98
CA ARG A 62 -17.46 -0.59 -6.44
C ARG A 62 -17.48 -1.67 -5.35
N ARG A 63 -16.87 -2.83 -5.61
CA ARG A 63 -16.79 -3.91 -4.61
C ARG A 63 -16.05 -3.50 -3.35
N LEU A 64 -14.96 -2.77 -3.47
CA LEU A 64 -14.19 -2.27 -2.32
C LEU A 64 -15.02 -1.27 -1.49
N VAL A 65 -15.75 -0.36 -2.15
CA VAL A 65 -16.63 0.59 -1.46
C VAL A 65 -17.78 -0.15 -0.75
N ASP A 66 -18.44 -1.09 -1.41
CA ASP A 66 -19.54 -1.88 -0.83
C ASP A 66 -19.09 -2.64 0.45
N VAL A 67 -17.87 -3.16 0.47
CA VAL A 67 -17.32 -3.87 1.65
C VAL A 67 -16.87 -2.90 2.75
N SER A 68 -16.30 -1.75 2.37
CA SER A 68 -15.71 -0.81 3.34
C SER A 68 -16.68 0.22 3.92
N GLN A 69 -17.87 0.40 3.34
CA GLN A 69 -18.83 1.42 3.78
C GLN A 69 -19.29 1.28 5.24
N ASP A 70 -19.29 0.07 5.77
CA ASP A 70 -19.68 -0.20 7.17
C ASP A 70 -18.51 -0.02 8.16
N LEU A 71 -17.31 0.25 7.66
CA LEU A 71 -16.10 0.40 8.48
C LEU A 71 -15.99 1.81 9.05
N ILE A 72 -16.77 2.09 10.07
CA ILE A 72 -16.86 3.41 10.71
C ILE A 72 -16.06 3.41 12.02
N VAL A 73 -15.27 4.47 12.25
CA VAL A 73 -14.55 4.67 13.51
C VAL A 73 -15.50 5.26 14.56
N ARG A 74 -15.97 4.42 15.51
CA ARG A 74 -16.96 4.82 16.52
C ARG A 74 -16.38 5.04 17.91
N GLU A 75 -15.36 4.30 18.28
CA GLU A 75 -14.76 4.30 19.63
C GLU A 75 -13.29 4.75 19.55
N ALA A 76 -12.78 5.36 20.60
CA ALA A 76 -11.38 5.74 20.68
C ALA A 76 -10.49 4.52 20.88
N ASP A 77 -10.84 3.63 21.81
CA ASP A 77 -10.07 2.44 22.16
C ASP A 77 -10.96 1.28 22.59
N CYS A 78 -10.96 0.19 21.86
CA CYS A 78 -11.72 -1.02 22.22
C CYS A 78 -11.09 -1.83 23.37
N CYS A 79 -9.87 -1.50 23.79
CA CYS A 79 -9.14 -2.21 24.85
C CYS A 79 -8.93 -1.34 26.12
N GLU A 80 -9.60 -0.21 26.26
CA GLU A 80 -9.41 0.71 27.38
C GLU A 80 -9.62 0.05 28.74
N ASN A 81 -10.60 -0.85 28.83
CA ASN A 81 -10.96 -1.55 30.07
C ASN A 81 -10.50 -3.02 30.08
N ARG A 82 -9.54 -3.40 29.25
CA ARG A 82 -9.06 -4.78 29.13
C ARG A 82 -7.60 -4.90 29.54
N ALA A 83 -7.28 -5.96 30.27
CA ALA A 83 -5.90 -6.24 30.69
C ALA A 83 -4.97 -6.58 29.51
N GLU A 84 -5.52 -7.15 28.45
CA GLU A 84 -4.77 -7.57 27.26
C GLU A 84 -5.17 -6.75 26.03
N ILE A 85 -4.14 -6.24 25.32
CA ILE A 85 -4.31 -5.52 24.06
C ILE A 85 -4.41 -6.54 22.92
N SER A 86 -5.56 -6.57 22.28
CA SER A 86 -5.78 -7.43 21.11
C SER A 86 -4.98 -6.93 19.91
N GLY A 87 -4.24 -7.82 19.26
CA GLY A 87 -3.44 -7.49 18.09
C GLY A 87 -3.04 -8.72 17.28
N MET A 88 -2.41 -8.49 16.15
CA MET A 88 -1.91 -9.51 15.25
C MET A 88 -0.40 -9.36 15.08
N GLU A 89 0.30 -10.48 14.99
CA GLU A 89 1.72 -10.53 14.70
C GLU A 89 1.93 -10.28 13.20
N VAL A 90 2.80 -9.32 12.89
CA VAL A 90 3.12 -8.90 11.52
C VAL A 90 4.61 -9.05 11.29
N ARG A 91 4.98 -9.53 10.12
CA ARG A 91 6.34 -9.67 9.61
C ARG A 91 6.42 -9.06 8.20
N GLY A 92 7.62 -8.85 7.68
CA GLY A 92 7.83 -8.46 6.28
C GLY A 92 7.17 -9.45 5.32
N PHE A 93 6.70 -8.97 4.18
CA PHE A 93 6.08 -9.81 3.17
C PHE A 93 7.14 -10.17 2.11
N MET A 94 7.46 -11.47 2.07
CA MET A 94 8.45 -12.05 1.15
C MET A 94 7.76 -12.87 0.08
N ASP A 95 8.17 -12.71 -1.17
CA ASP A 95 7.81 -13.63 -2.26
C ASP A 95 9.09 -14.33 -2.73
N GLY A 96 9.26 -15.57 -2.29
CA GLY A 96 10.50 -16.32 -2.48
C GLY A 96 11.69 -15.63 -1.82
N LYS A 97 12.55 -15.01 -2.62
CA LYS A 97 13.76 -14.28 -2.16
C LYS A 97 13.61 -12.76 -2.19
N GLU A 98 12.56 -12.25 -2.79
CA GLU A 98 12.31 -10.82 -2.96
C GLU A 98 11.40 -10.30 -1.85
N GLU A 99 11.81 -9.20 -1.23
CA GLU A 99 10.98 -8.51 -0.23
C GLU A 99 10.05 -7.56 -0.96
N ILE A 100 8.73 -7.87 -0.94
CA ILE A 100 7.70 -7.03 -1.59
C ILE A 100 7.36 -5.84 -0.70
N GLU A 101 7.20 -6.09 0.60
CA GLU A 101 6.84 -5.06 1.57
C GLU A 101 7.62 -5.25 2.85
N SER A 102 8.41 -4.23 3.23
CA SER A 102 9.24 -4.27 4.42
C SER A 102 8.41 -4.25 5.71
N LEU A 103 8.94 -4.87 6.78
CA LEU A 103 8.30 -4.78 8.09
C LEU A 103 8.16 -3.32 8.52
N GLN A 104 9.12 -2.46 8.19
CA GLN A 104 9.06 -1.02 8.50
C GLN A 104 7.81 -0.35 7.93
N GLU A 105 7.49 -0.60 6.66
CA GLU A 105 6.31 -0.03 5.99
C GLU A 105 5.02 -0.54 6.62
N ARG A 106 4.95 -1.84 6.90
CA ARG A 106 3.78 -2.48 7.48
C ARG A 106 3.43 -2.02 8.90
N ILE A 107 4.42 -1.67 9.71
CA ILE A 107 4.20 -1.19 11.09
C ILE A 107 4.00 0.32 11.18
N THR A 108 4.41 1.07 10.15
CA THR A 108 4.26 2.53 10.12
C THR A 108 2.79 2.93 10.17
N GLY A 109 2.45 3.88 11.06
CA GLY A 109 1.08 4.35 11.26
C GLY A 109 0.19 3.39 12.07
N ARG A 110 0.70 2.26 12.56
CA ARG A 110 -0.05 1.32 13.42
C ARG A 110 0.27 1.54 14.89
N PHE A 111 -0.60 1.03 15.75
CA PHE A 111 -0.39 1.04 17.20
C PHE A 111 0.24 -0.26 17.65
N SER A 112 1.31 -0.18 18.45
CA SER A 112 1.96 -1.35 19.02
C SER A 112 1.11 -1.97 20.13
N CYS A 113 1.06 -3.30 20.18
CA CYS A 113 0.48 -4.03 21.30
C CYS A 113 1.47 -4.21 22.45
N GLU A 114 2.76 -4.21 22.13
CA GLU A 114 3.85 -4.49 23.06
C GLU A 114 4.78 -3.30 23.19
N THR A 115 5.46 -3.22 24.33
CA THR A 115 6.53 -2.22 24.54
C THR A 115 7.78 -2.71 23.86
N VAL A 116 8.27 -1.97 22.88
CA VAL A 116 9.51 -2.26 22.14
C VAL A 116 10.69 -1.55 22.82
N LYS A 117 11.74 -2.29 23.12
CA LYS A 117 12.96 -1.80 23.77
C LYS A 117 14.18 -1.94 22.87
N ASN A 118 15.20 -1.15 23.13
CA ASN A 118 16.53 -1.28 22.57
C ASN A 118 17.36 -2.30 23.37
N LYS A 119 18.54 -2.68 22.91
CA LYS A 119 19.55 -3.50 23.61
C LYS A 119 19.93 -2.93 24.97
N ASP A 120 19.95 -1.62 25.10
CA ASP A 120 20.26 -0.88 26.33
C ASP A 120 19.08 -0.77 27.31
N GLY A 121 17.91 -1.35 26.97
CA GLY A 121 16.70 -1.28 27.79
C GLY A 121 15.88 -0.01 27.61
N GLU A 122 16.31 0.93 26.76
CA GLU A 122 15.56 2.15 26.43
C GLU A 122 14.27 1.79 25.67
N ILE A 123 13.16 2.43 26.04
CA ILE A 123 11.85 2.21 25.43
C ILE A 123 11.78 3.02 24.14
N LEU A 124 11.74 2.35 22.98
CA LEU A 124 11.54 2.96 21.68
C LEU A 124 10.08 3.30 21.44
N VAL A 125 9.17 2.38 21.76
CA VAL A 125 7.72 2.58 21.67
C VAL A 125 7.04 1.88 22.84
N LYS A 126 6.16 2.59 23.53
CA LYS A 126 5.32 2.00 24.58
C LYS A 126 4.14 1.24 23.95
N ALA A 127 3.64 0.24 24.67
CA ALA A 127 2.39 -0.42 24.30
C ALA A 127 1.26 0.59 24.11
N ASN A 128 0.37 0.35 23.18
CA ASN A 128 -0.77 1.20 22.85
C ASN A 128 -0.42 2.61 22.33
N HIS A 129 0.80 2.80 21.80
CA HIS A 129 1.22 4.04 21.16
C HIS A 129 1.46 3.83 19.66
N MET A 130 1.22 4.90 18.89
CA MET A 130 1.40 4.90 17.45
C MET A 130 2.88 4.86 17.06
N ILE A 131 3.18 4.04 16.06
CA ILE A 131 4.50 3.92 15.45
C ILE A 131 4.60 4.91 14.30
N THR A 132 5.25 6.05 14.54
CA THR A 132 5.53 7.04 13.48
C THR A 132 6.65 6.54 12.56
N PRO A 133 6.81 7.10 11.32
CA PRO A 133 7.88 6.69 10.40
C PRO A 133 9.28 6.76 11.04
N LYS A 134 9.54 7.79 11.83
CA LYS A 134 10.82 7.95 12.55
C LYS A 134 11.05 6.85 13.60
N ARG A 135 9.98 6.49 14.34
CA ARG A 135 10.04 5.39 15.31
C ARG A 135 10.18 4.03 14.63
N ALA A 136 9.49 3.81 13.51
CA ALA A 136 9.63 2.57 12.72
C ALA A 136 11.08 2.36 12.25
N ALA A 137 11.73 3.41 11.72
CA ALA A 137 13.13 3.34 11.32
C ALA A 137 14.07 3.03 12.51
N ARG A 138 13.83 3.60 13.70
CA ARG A 138 14.59 3.27 14.92
C ARG A 138 14.34 1.85 15.39
N ILE A 139 13.11 1.35 15.32
CA ILE A 139 12.78 -0.04 15.67
C ILE A 139 13.56 -1.02 14.81
N MET A 140 13.67 -0.77 13.50
CA MET A 140 14.42 -1.65 12.60
C MET A 140 15.93 -1.63 12.82
N LYS A 141 16.49 -0.49 13.28
CA LYS A 141 17.92 -0.35 13.53
C LYS A 141 18.36 -0.87 14.89
N GLU A 142 17.62 -0.55 15.92
CA GLU A 142 18.03 -0.67 17.33
C GLU A 142 17.12 -1.59 18.15
N GLY A 143 15.93 -1.90 17.63
CA GLY A 143 14.92 -2.66 18.37
C GLY A 143 15.33 -4.10 18.59
N VAL A 144 14.95 -4.62 19.76
CA VAL A 144 15.16 -6.02 20.14
C VAL A 144 13.82 -6.70 20.36
N SER A 145 13.67 -7.89 19.79
CA SER A 145 12.49 -8.71 19.98
C SER A 145 12.37 -9.16 21.44
N ASN A 146 11.21 -8.91 22.04
CA ASN A 146 10.92 -9.36 23.40
C ASN A 146 10.94 -10.89 23.56
N GLN A 147 10.77 -11.64 22.46
CA GLN A 147 10.69 -13.10 22.48
C GLN A 147 12.05 -13.78 22.25
N THR A 148 12.84 -13.24 21.31
CA THR A 148 14.08 -13.89 20.86
C THR A 148 15.35 -13.18 21.31
N GLY A 149 15.25 -11.94 21.81
CA GLY A 149 16.43 -11.12 22.17
C GLY A 149 17.30 -10.71 20.97
N GLY A 150 16.88 -11.04 19.76
CA GLY A 150 17.52 -10.70 18.50
C GLY A 150 16.90 -9.50 17.78
N PRO A 151 17.32 -9.21 16.54
CA PRO A 151 16.68 -8.18 15.73
C PRO A 151 15.19 -8.47 15.56
N ILE A 152 14.40 -7.41 15.41
CA ILE A 152 12.94 -7.54 15.26
C ILE A 152 12.64 -8.01 13.85
N ASP A 153 12.18 -9.25 13.72
CA ASP A 153 11.65 -9.83 12.49
C ASP A 153 10.12 -9.77 12.44
N LYS A 154 9.49 -9.71 13.60
CA LYS A 154 8.04 -9.68 13.75
C LYS A 154 7.64 -8.82 14.95
N LEU A 155 6.50 -8.15 14.80
CA LEU A 155 5.95 -7.27 15.84
C LEU A 155 4.44 -7.44 15.95
N LYS A 156 3.93 -7.46 17.18
CA LYS A 156 2.50 -7.52 17.44
C LYS A 156 1.91 -6.10 17.41
N ILE A 157 1.05 -5.86 16.42
CA ILE A 157 0.39 -4.56 16.20
C ILE A 157 -1.12 -4.67 16.26
N ARG A 158 -1.78 -3.55 16.57
CA ARG A 158 -3.24 -3.44 16.51
C ARG A 158 -3.67 -3.31 15.05
N THR A 159 -4.72 -4.07 14.68
CA THR A 159 -5.31 -4.05 13.36
C THR A 159 -6.83 -4.02 13.44
N ILE A 160 -7.48 -3.64 12.35
CA ILE A 160 -8.94 -3.69 12.23
C ILE A 160 -9.47 -5.13 12.38
N LEU A 161 -8.69 -6.12 11.92
CA LEU A 161 -9.05 -7.54 11.99
C LEU A 161 -9.10 -8.08 13.43
N SER A 162 -8.32 -7.51 14.34
CA SER A 162 -8.29 -7.88 15.76
C SER A 162 -9.12 -6.97 16.64
N CYS A 163 -9.85 -6.01 16.06
CA CYS A 163 -10.68 -5.08 16.82
C CYS A 163 -11.80 -5.78 17.57
N LYS A 164 -12.06 -5.35 18.80
CA LYS A 164 -13.09 -5.92 19.68
C LYS A 164 -14.32 -5.04 19.83
N CYS A 165 -14.49 -4.01 18.98
CA CYS A 165 -15.73 -3.23 18.91
C CYS A 165 -16.89 -4.12 18.46
N LYS A 166 -18.08 -3.85 18.97
CA LYS A 166 -19.30 -4.56 18.57
C LYS A 166 -19.75 -4.15 17.17
N VAL A 167 -19.59 -2.87 16.84
CA VAL A 167 -19.99 -2.28 15.55
C VAL A 167 -18.88 -1.33 15.11
N GLY A 168 -18.44 -1.46 13.87
CA GLY A 168 -17.35 -0.66 13.33
C GLY A 168 -15.98 -1.00 13.92
N VAL A 169 -15.10 -0.03 13.99
CA VAL A 169 -13.72 -0.17 14.52
C VAL A 169 -13.38 0.96 15.48
N CYS A 170 -12.36 0.78 16.31
CA CYS A 170 -11.84 1.88 17.12
C CYS A 170 -10.68 2.59 16.42
N ALA A 171 -10.46 3.85 16.78
CA ALA A 171 -9.42 4.70 16.22
C ALA A 171 -8.02 4.08 16.32
N LYS A 172 -7.68 3.48 17.46
CA LYS A 172 -6.38 2.84 17.65
C LYS A 172 -6.17 1.58 16.82
N CYS A 173 -7.22 0.77 16.57
CA CYS A 173 -7.13 -0.39 15.68
C CYS A 173 -7.09 0.02 14.20
N TYR A 174 -7.71 1.13 13.84
CA TYR A 174 -7.60 1.71 12.52
C TYR A 174 -6.19 2.23 12.26
N GLY A 175 -5.64 3.02 13.19
CA GLY A 175 -4.28 3.56 13.10
C GLY A 175 -4.21 4.98 12.58
N ALA A 176 -3.24 5.27 11.73
CA ALA A 176 -3.05 6.59 11.12
C ALA A 176 -3.99 6.80 9.93
N ASN A 177 -4.42 8.04 9.74
CA ASN A 177 -5.04 8.49 8.50
C ASN A 177 -3.99 8.51 7.39
N MET A 178 -4.29 7.90 6.26
CA MET A 178 -3.35 7.80 5.13
C MET A 178 -3.03 9.16 4.49
N ALA A 179 -3.95 10.12 4.57
CA ALA A 179 -3.75 11.45 4.00
C ALA A 179 -2.86 12.35 4.87
N THR A 180 -3.08 12.36 6.20
CA THR A 180 -2.40 13.27 7.12
C THR A 180 -1.25 12.62 7.89
N GLY A 181 -1.24 11.28 8.01
CA GLY A 181 -0.29 10.54 8.84
C GLY A 181 -0.54 10.66 10.34
N GLU A 182 -1.59 11.35 10.76
CA GLU A 182 -1.98 11.52 12.15
C GLU A 182 -2.92 10.40 12.61
N PRO A 183 -3.04 10.14 13.93
CA PRO A 183 -4.02 9.19 14.43
C PRO A 183 -5.43 9.60 14.02
N VAL A 184 -6.20 8.64 13.52
CA VAL A 184 -7.58 8.88 13.14
C VAL A 184 -8.39 9.29 14.38
N GLN A 185 -9.15 10.36 14.27
CA GLN A 185 -10.13 10.77 15.25
C GLN A 185 -11.47 10.11 14.95
N ARG A 186 -12.33 10.03 15.98
CA ARG A 186 -13.72 9.68 15.78
C ARG A 186 -14.35 10.75 14.90
N SER A 187 -14.66 10.46 13.65
CA SER A 187 -15.35 11.40 12.80
C SER A 187 -16.23 10.67 11.78
N GLU A 188 -17.30 11.33 11.45
CA GLU A 188 -18.21 10.98 10.39
C GLU A 188 -17.60 11.33 9.00
N GLU A 189 -16.44 11.98 8.97
CA GLU A 189 -15.81 12.54 7.78
C GLU A 189 -15.30 11.49 6.78
N HIS A 190 -14.95 10.31 7.24
CA HIS A 190 -14.44 9.26 6.33
C HIS A 190 -15.48 8.67 5.39
N THR A 191 -16.76 8.91 5.61
CA THR A 191 -17.82 8.51 4.69
C THR A 191 -17.95 9.43 3.48
N SER A 192 -17.53 10.70 3.58
CA SER A 192 -17.60 11.66 2.49
C SER A 192 -16.42 11.56 1.50
N GLU A 193 -15.23 11.17 1.98
CA GLU A 193 -14.04 11.01 1.12
C GLU A 193 -14.14 9.78 0.19
N LEU A 194 -14.92 8.78 0.56
CA LEU A 194 -15.19 7.61 -0.30
C LEU A 194 -16.32 7.86 -1.32
N GLN A 195 -17.02 8.98 -1.23
CA GLN A 195 -18.12 9.34 -2.15
C GLN A 195 -17.71 10.41 -3.19
N SER A 196 -16.54 10.99 -3.09
CA SER A 196 -15.94 11.90 -4.08
C SER A 196 -14.86 11.18 -4.91
#